data_d6b87c317da59dd269b9fd3fc9a36bcf
#
_entry.id   d6b87c317da59dd269b9fd3fc9a36bcf
#
_cell.length_a   1.000
_cell.length_b   1.000
_cell.length_c   1.000
_cell.angle_alpha   90.00
_cell.angle_beta   90.00
_cell.angle_gamma   90.00
#
_symmetry.space_group_name_H-M   'P 1'
#
loop_
_entity.id
_entity.type
_entity.pdbx_description
1 polymer ?
#
loop_
_entity_poly.entity_id
_entity_poly.type
_entity_poly.pdbx_seq_one_letter_code
_entity_poly.pdbx_strand_id
1 'polypeptide(L)'
;MSRPQPKKPLATMFRKPRTAAKSKPAENLGTLPEWNLDDLYPGMDSALFAADLDKALTGSKNFHVTYKGKLAGLAKKAGGAGLLDAIKGYEALDDLLGRLSSYAGLVYAGDTSEPKRMKFYGDTQEKMTRASSDLLFFELELNQLDDDLMTRLAAGPLEHYRPWLEDIRKGKPYQLDDKLEQLFHEKSITGYTAWNRLFDETIASMRFTVDGEALTIEPVLNLMQDVSEKTREKAAIAFGEGLKDNLRVFALITNTLAKDKEISDRWRGFKDVVDARHLANRVECEVVDALVAAVRAAYPRLSHRYYKLKAKWFGRPALKHWDRNAPLPEVPAKTYSWETARETVLDAYDAFSPTMAGIAKRFFDERWIDAPVRPGKQPGAFAHPTVPSAHPFVLLNYQGKPRDVMTLAHELGHGVHQVLAGPNGALMAPTPLTLAETASVFGEMLTFRALLMRTANTKERRAMLAAKVEDMLNTVVRQIAFYSFERKLHNERRKGELTADQIGELWISEQEESLGPAIELGVNYDAYWAYIPHFVHSPFYVYAYAFGDCLVNSLYGVYQGAREGFAERYLAMLSAGGTKHHSELLAPFGLDARDPGFWKIGLNMIEEMISDLEGMEGKV
;
A
#
# COMPACT_ATOMS: atom_id res chain seq x y z
N MET A 1 20.60 65.68 14.65
CA MET A 1 19.55 65.95 15.65
C MET A 1 18.74 64.70 15.81
N SER A 2 18.55 64.20 17.02
CA SER A 2 17.67 63.14 17.51
C SER A 2 17.88 61.71 16.92
N ARG A 3 18.61 60.88 17.66
CA ARG A 3 18.67 59.41 17.52
C ARG A 3 17.33 58.80 17.95
N PRO A 4 16.77 57.81 17.26
CA PRO A 4 15.67 56.99 17.76
C PRO A 4 16.18 55.93 18.73
N GLN A 5 15.46 55.78 19.84
CA GLN A 5 15.69 54.79 20.90
C GLN A 5 15.36 53.36 20.46
N PRO A 6 16.03 52.33 21.01
CA PRO A 6 15.76 50.94 20.66
C PRO A 6 14.43 50.47 21.26
N LYS A 7 13.59 49.82 20.42
CA LYS A 7 12.36 49.12 20.82
C LYS A 7 12.71 47.89 21.65
N LYS A 8 12.04 47.77 22.81
CA LYS A 8 12.12 46.58 23.69
C LYS A 8 11.73 45.30 22.96
N PRO A 9 12.38 44.14 23.25
CA PRO A 9 11.99 42.88 22.65
C PRO A 9 10.61 42.43 23.19
N LEU A 10 9.74 41.94 22.26
CA LEU A 10 8.49 41.26 22.60
C LEU A 10 8.83 39.98 23.37
N ALA A 11 8.37 39.92 24.61
CA ALA A 11 8.38 38.71 25.41
C ALA A 11 7.52 37.65 24.73
N THR A 12 8.15 36.57 24.25
CA THR A 12 7.48 35.36 23.80
C THR A 12 6.75 34.73 24.97
N MET A 13 5.42 34.84 25.00
CA MET A 13 4.58 34.07 25.90
C MET A 13 4.63 32.61 25.52
N PHE A 14 5.48 31.85 26.21
CA PHE A 14 5.35 30.39 26.23
C PHE A 14 4.04 30.04 26.96
N ARG A 15 2.99 29.72 26.21
CA ARG A 15 1.82 29.05 26.78
C ARG A 15 2.27 27.66 27.23
N LYS A 16 2.10 27.38 28.54
CA LYS A 16 2.23 26.02 29.08
C LYS A 16 1.37 25.06 28.26
N PRO A 17 1.89 23.86 27.91
CA PRO A 17 1.07 22.86 27.24
C PRO A 17 -0.14 22.55 28.16
N ARG A 18 -1.34 22.61 27.57
CA ARG A 18 -2.57 22.18 28.24
C ARG A 18 -2.37 20.70 28.58
N THR A 19 -2.54 20.37 29.84
CA THR A 19 -2.61 19.00 30.35
C THR A 19 -3.53 18.20 29.46
N ALA A 20 -2.97 17.13 28.87
CA ALA A 20 -3.72 16.14 28.12
C ALA A 20 -4.97 15.73 28.95
N ALA A 21 -6.12 15.66 28.29
CA ALA A 21 -7.33 15.11 28.88
C ALA A 21 -6.96 13.76 29.52
N LYS A 22 -7.36 13.57 30.79
CA LYS A 22 -7.15 12.31 31.50
C LYS A 22 -7.77 11.20 30.63
N SER A 23 -6.92 10.40 30.01
CA SER A 23 -7.32 9.15 29.38
C SER A 23 -8.08 8.33 30.42
N LYS A 24 -9.23 7.76 30.04
CA LYS A 24 -9.86 6.68 30.80
C LYS A 24 -8.79 5.66 31.18
N PRO A 25 -8.90 4.96 32.34
CA PRO A 25 -7.95 3.93 32.71
C PRO A 25 -7.75 3.01 31.50
N ALA A 26 -6.50 2.80 31.11
CA ALA A 26 -6.18 1.87 30.01
C ALA A 26 -6.80 0.52 30.39
N GLU A 27 -7.77 0.06 29.60
CA GLU A 27 -8.23 -1.32 29.70
C GLU A 27 -6.98 -2.20 29.61
N ASN A 28 -6.89 -3.23 30.44
CA ASN A 28 -5.70 -4.08 30.52
C ASN A 28 -5.53 -4.86 29.23
N LEU A 29 -4.75 -4.33 28.30
CA LEU A 29 -4.42 -5.00 27.02
C LEU A 29 -3.47 -6.18 27.18
N GLY A 30 -2.94 -6.41 28.38
CA GLY A 30 -1.86 -7.36 28.63
C GLY A 30 -0.49 -6.78 28.23
N THR A 31 0.53 -7.65 28.22
CA THR A 31 1.88 -7.25 27.81
C THR A 31 1.99 -7.25 26.30
N LEU A 32 2.18 -6.06 25.71
CA LEU A 32 2.41 -5.90 24.28
C LEU A 32 3.90 -6.14 23.95
N PRO A 33 4.23 -6.99 22.97
CA PRO A 33 5.61 -7.26 22.61
C PRO A 33 6.25 -6.08 21.88
N GLU A 34 7.54 -5.93 22.07
CA GLU A 34 8.40 -5.11 21.24
C GLU A 34 9.35 -6.03 20.45
N TRP A 35 9.60 -5.72 19.19
CA TRP A 35 10.48 -6.51 18.37
C TRP A 35 11.94 -6.51 18.87
N ASN A 36 12.67 -7.59 18.55
CA ASN A 36 14.12 -7.67 18.76
C ASN A 36 14.81 -7.60 17.39
N LEU A 37 15.55 -6.52 17.13
CA LEU A 37 16.26 -6.33 15.86
C LEU A 37 17.70 -6.90 15.88
N ASP A 38 18.13 -7.55 16.96
CA ASP A 38 19.48 -8.10 17.12
C ASP A 38 19.80 -9.18 16.07
N ASP A 39 18.76 -9.84 15.54
CA ASP A 39 18.89 -10.83 14.46
C ASP A 39 19.37 -10.18 13.13
N LEU A 40 19.14 -8.87 12.97
CA LEU A 40 19.75 -8.09 11.89
C LEU A 40 21.13 -7.57 12.33
N TYR A 41 21.13 -6.71 13.35
CA TYR A 41 22.35 -6.14 13.94
C TYR A 41 22.13 -5.81 15.43
N PRO A 42 23.11 -6.06 16.31
CA PRO A 42 22.96 -5.90 17.76
C PRO A 42 22.99 -4.43 18.23
N GLY A 43 23.01 -3.46 17.32
CA GLY A 43 22.97 -2.02 17.64
C GLY A 43 23.43 -1.15 16.48
N MET A 44 23.04 0.13 16.49
CA MET A 44 23.41 1.12 15.48
C MET A 44 24.92 1.32 15.36
N ASP A 45 25.64 1.17 16.47
CA ASP A 45 27.09 1.35 16.56
C ASP A 45 27.85 0.02 16.54
N SER A 46 27.21 -1.08 16.13
CA SER A 46 27.83 -2.39 16.14
C SER A 46 28.95 -2.53 15.09
N ALA A 47 30.00 -3.22 15.47
CA ALA A 47 31.11 -3.52 14.55
C ALA A 47 30.65 -4.34 13.33
N LEU A 48 29.61 -5.19 13.50
CA LEU A 48 29.03 -5.99 12.42
C LEU A 48 28.35 -5.10 11.38
N PHE A 49 27.51 -4.13 11.81
CA PHE A 49 26.88 -3.18 10.91
C PHE A 49 27.92 -2.36 10.12
N ALA A 50 28.95 -1.87 10.82
CA ALA A 50 30.02 -1.09 10.19
C ALA A 50 30.79 -1.91 9.15
N ALA A 51 31.11 -3.16 9.45
CA ALA A 51 31.80 -4.07 8.53
C ALA A 51 30.97 -4.41 7.30
N ASP A 52 29.68 -4.73 7.48
CA ASP A 52 28.77 -5.02 6.38
C ASP A 52 28.52 -3.78 5.50
N LEU A 53 28.45 -2.60 6.08
CA LEU A 53 28.36 -1.33 5.36
C LEU A 53 29.57 -1.08 4.48
N ASP A 54 30.80 -1.27 5.01
CA ASP A 54 32.04 -1.15 4.24
C ASP A 54 32.11 -2.21 3.12
N LYS A 55 31.73 -3.46 3.43
CA LYS A 55 31.62 -4.54 2.45
C LYS A 55 30.63 -4.21 1.32
N ALA A 56 29.47 -3.61 1.63
CA ALA A 56 28.48 -3.22 0.64
C ALA A 56 29.02 -2.12 -0.29
N LEU A 57 29.61 -1.05 0.27
CA LEU A 57 30.17 0.05 -0.51
C LEU A 57 31.33 -0.40 -1.40
N THR A 58 32.27 -1.16 -0.82
CA THR A 58 33.44 -1.67 -1.55
C THR A 58 33.03 -2.72 -2.58
N GLY A 59 32.10 -3.59 -2.21
CA GLY A 59 31.56 -4.64 -3.08
C GLY A 59 30.85 -4.07 -4.30
N SER A 60 29.96 -3.10 -4.14
CA SER A 60 29.26 -2.44 -5.25
C SER A 60 30.23 -1.76 -6.21
N LYS A 61 31.23 -1.05 -5.68
CA LYS A 61 32.28 -0.42 -6.51
C LYS A 61 33.11 -1.47 -7.28
N ASN A 62 33.52 -2.55 -6.62
CA ASN A 62 34.27 -3.61 -7.25
C ASN A 62 33.43 -4.33 -8.30
N PHE A 63 32.14 -4.55 -8.04
CA PHE A 63 31.20 -5.12 -8.99
C PHE A 63 31.11 -4.25 -10.26
N HIS A 64 30.97 -2.94 -10.09
CA HIS A 64 30.97 -1.99 -11.19
C HIS A 64 32.23 -2.10 -12.05
N VAL A 65 33.43 -2.03 -11.46
CA VAL A 65 34.72 -2.12 -12.17
C VAL A 65 34.91 -3.47 -12.86
N THR A 66 34.40 -4.53 -12.24
CA THR A 66 34.55 -5.90 -12.76
C THR A 66 33.64 -6.17 -13.95
N TYR A 67 32.40 -5.70 -13.93
CA TYR A 67 31.37 -6.16 -14.84
C TYR A 67 30.88 -5.13 -15.85
N LYS A 68 30.92 -3.82 -15.56
CA LYS A 68 30.41 -2.80 -16.47
C LYS A 68 31.09 -2.83 -17.83
N GLY A 69 30.26 -2.84 -18.89
CA GLY A 69 30.69 -2.92 -20.28
C GLY A 69 31.16 -4.32 -20.72
N LYS A 70 31.01 -5.36 -19.88
CA LYS A 70 31.55 -6.69 -20.16
C LYS A 70 30.49 -7.78 -20.23
N LEU A 71 29.21 -7.52 -19.90
CA LEU A 71 28.18 -8.54 -19.80
C LEU A 71 27.96 -9.29 -21.12
N ALA A 72 28.01 -8.58 -22.26
CA ALA A 72 27.89 -9.19 -23.59
C ALA A 72 29.01 -10.21 -23.88
N GLY A 73 30.21 -9.96 -23.42
CA GLY A 73 31.34 -10.90 -23.54
C GLY A 73 31.19 -12.10 -22.61
N LEU A 74 30.72 -11.89 -21.37
CA LEU A 74 30.49 -12.96 -20.41
C LEU A 74 29.34 -13.87 -20.83
N ALA A 75 28.28 -13.33 -21.40
CA ALA A 75 27.14 -14.08 -21.93
C ALA A 75 27.53 -15.04 -23.07
N LYS A 76 28.53 -14.69 -23.90
CA LYS A 76 29.00 -15.49 -25.03
C LYS A 76 30.07 -16.54 -24.66
N LYS A 77 30.80 -16.32 -23.55
CA LYS A 77 31.88 -17.20 -23.12
C LYS A 77 31.38 -18.36 -22.25
N ALA A 78 31.98 -19.54 -22.41
CA ALA A 78 31.76 -20.71 -21.54
C ALA A 78 30.27 -21.02 -21.27
N GLY A 79 29.41 -20.88 -22.28
CA GLY A 79 27.98 -21.15 -22.14
C GLY A 79 27.25 -20.22 -21.16
N GLY A 80 27.79 -19.02 -20.88
CA GLY A 80 27.16 -18.04 -19.97
C GLY A 80 27.54 -18.16 -18.47
N ALA A 81 28.49 -19.03 -18.11
CA ALA A 81 28.89 -19.22 -16.72
C ALA A 81 29.35 -17.91 -16.04
N GLY A 82 30.11 -17.06 -16.76
CA GLY A 82 30.53 -15.76 -16.23
C GLY A 82 29.38 -14.77 -15.99
N LEU A 83 28.30 -14.88 -16.76
CA LEU A 83 27.09 -14.08 -16.53
C LEU A 83 26.31 -14.60 -15.32
N LEU A 84 26.25 -15.92 -15.12
CA LEU A 84 25.65 -16.52 -13.92
C LEU A 84 26.39 -16.05 -12.63
N ASP A 85 27.72 -16.04 -12.65
CA ASP A 85 28.52 -15.54 -11.53
C ASP A 85 28.25 -14.06 -11.25
N ALA A 86 28.08 -13.25 -12.30
CA ALA A 86 27.73 -11.84 -12.16
C ALA A 86 26.33 -11.68 -11.53
N ILE A 87 25.32 -12.45 -11.98
CA ILE A 87 23.95 -12.39 -11.39
C ILE A 87 23.98 -12.79 -9.91
N LYS A 88 24.68 -13.87 -9.56
CA LYS A 88 24.83 -14.30 -8.14
C LYS A 88 25.52 -13.24 -7.30
N GLY A 89 26.55 -12.59 -7.85
CA GLY A 89 27.23 -11.49 -7.19
C GLY A 89 26.33 -10.26 -6.98
N TYR A 90 25.49 -9.96 -7.96
CA TYR A 90 24.49 -8.90 -7.88
C TYR A 90 23.44 -9.21 -6.80
N GLU A 91 22.88 -10.42 -6.80
CA GLU A 91 21.92 -10.88 -5.81
C GLU A 91 22.47 -10.83 -4.39
N ALA A 92 23.72 -11.26 -4.18
CA ALA A 92 24.36 -11.20 -2.86
C ALA A 92 24.59 -9.75 -2.37
N LEU A 93 24.85 -8.81 -3.29
CA LEU A 93 24.94 -7.38 -2.95
C LEU A 93 23.57 -6.80 -2.65
N ASP A 94 22.55 -7.16 -3.40
CA ASP A 94 21.17 -6.73 -3.20
C ASP A 94 20.66 -7.17 -1.82
N ASP A 95 20.88 -8.43 -1.44
CA ASP A 95 20.55 -8.96 -0.09
C ASP A 95 21.28 -8.19 1.01
N LEU A 96 22.56 -7.91 0.86
CA LEU A 96 23.34 -7.16 1.85
C LEU A 96 22.88 -5.71 1.99
N LEU A 97 22.65 -5.03 0.88
CA LEU A 97 22.13 -3.65 0.85
C LEU A 97 20.73 -3.58 1.46
N GLY A 98 19.89 -4.55 1.11
CA GLY A 98 18.55 -4.71 1.66
C GLY A 98 18.56 -4.91 3.18
N ARG A 99 19.46 -5.75 3.70
CA ARG A 99 19.63 -6.00 5.15
C ARG A 99 20.01 -4.74 5.92
N LEU A 100 21.00 -3.98 5.42
CA LEU A 100 21.43 -2.71 6.00
C LEU A 100 20.32 -1.65 5.99
N SER A 101 19.65 -1.49 4.86
CA SER A 101 18.55 -0.55 4.69
C SER A 101 17.36 -0.88 5.58
N SER A 102 17.01 -2.18 5.67
CA SER A 102 15.91 -2.68 6.50
C SER A 102 16.17 -2.41 7.99
N TYR A 103 17.37 -2.73 8.47
CA TYR A 103 17.72 -2.45 9.86
C TYR A 103 17.61 -0.96 10.20
N ALA A 104 18.20 -0.10 9.36
CA ALA A 104 18.13 1.35 9.58
C ALA A 104 16.68 1.87 9.56
N GLY A 105 15.86 1.36 8.63
CA GLY A 105 14.45 1.70 8.52
C GLY A 105 13.63 1.25 9.73
N LEU A 106 13.80 0.02 10.20
CA LEU A 106 13.09 -0.52 11.37
C LEU A 106 13.48 0.20 12.67
N VAL A 107 14.78 0.49 12.87
CA VAL A 107 15.26 1.31 13.99
C VAL A 107 14.59 2.68 14.00
N TYR A 108 14.53 3.33 12.83
CA TYR A 108 13.88 4.62 12.67
C TYR A 108 12.37 4.55 12.90
N ALA A 109 11.68 3.56 12.32
CA ALA A 109 10.24 3.36 12.49
C ALA A 109 9.82 3.15 13.96
N GLY A 110 10.68 2.55 14.78
CA GLY A 110 10.46 2.38 16.22
C GLY A 110 10.39 3.67 17.02
N ASP A 111 11.11 4.74 16.59
CA ASP A 111 11.01 6.12 17.10
C ASP A 111 11.58 7.11 16.08
N THR A 112 10.69 7.75 15.32
CA THR A 112 11.02 8.72 14.28
C THR A 112 11.42 10.09 14.83
N SER A 113 11.24 10.33 16.13
CA SER A 113 11.53 11.60 16.80
C SER A 113 12.90 11.63 17.49
N GLU A 114 13.54 10.47 17.66
CA GLU A 114 14.85 10.39 18.30
C GLU A 114 15.97 10.85 17.35
N PRO A 115 16.73 11.91 17.68
CA PRO A 115 17.74 12.49 16.78
C PRO A 115 18.83 11.51 16.34
N LYS A 116 19.22 10.56 17.20
CA LYS A 116 20.24 9.57 16.85
C LYS A 116 19.74 8.59 15.80
N ARG A 117 18.50 8.12 15.92
CA ARG A 117 17.87 7.22 14.94
C ARG A 117 17.65 7.93 13.60
N MET A 118 17.17 9.18 13.63
CA MET A 118 17.03 10.01 12.43
C MET A 118 18.35 10.16 11.68
N LYS A 119 19.43 10.51 12.42
CA LYS A 119 20.77 10.65 11.82
C LYS A 119 21.29 9.33 11.27
N PHE A 120 21.16 8.24 12.04
CA PHE A 120 21.60 6.91 11.61
C PHE A 120 20.90 6.46 10.34
N TYR A 121 19.57 6.65 10.26
CA TYR A 121 18.78 6.35 9.08
C TYR A 121 19.23 7.19 7.88
N GLY A 122 19.33 8.51 8.03
CA GLY A 122 19.76 9.42 6.97
C GLY A 122 21.15 9.10 6.44
N ASP A 123 22.13 8.92 7.33
CA ASP A 123 23.51 8.58 6.96
C ASP A 123 23.58 7.22 6.22
N THR A 124 22.75 6.26 6.63
CA THR A 124 22.68 4.95 5.98
C THR A 124 22.07 5.08 4.60
N GLN A 125 20.94 5.81 4.45
CA GLN A 125 20.29 6.00 3.15
C GLN A 125 21.22 6.67 2.11
N GLU A 126 21.99 7.68 2.51
CA GLU A 126 22.97 8.31 1.61
C GLU A 126 24.02 7.31 1.10
N LYS A 127 24.53 6.44 1.99
CA LYS A 127 25.51 5.42 1.64
C LYS A 127 24.91 4.34 0.75
N MET A 128 23.67 3.89 1.06
CA MET A 128 22.94 2.92 0.23
C MET A 128 22.68 3.47 -1.17
N THR A 129 22.27 4.74 -1.29
CA THR A 129 22.08 5.40 -2.59
C THR A 129 23.36 5.39 -3.42
N ARG A 130 24.52 5.67 -2.79
CA ARG A 130 25.83 5.61 -3.48
C ARG A 130 26.13 4.20 -3.97
N ALA A 131 25.97 3.17 -3.11
CA ALA A 131 26.22 1.79 -3.48
C ALA A 131 25.29 1.30 -4.60
N SER A 132 23.99 1.62 -4.52
CA SER A 132 23.01 1.27 -5.56
C SER A 132 23.31 1.95 -6.89
N SER A 133 23.82 3.20 -6.88
CA SER A 133 24.21 3.88 -8.11
C SER A 133 25.32 3.17 -8.87
N ASP A 134 26.25 2.51 -8.15
CA ASP A 134 27.29 1.69 -8.77
C ASP A 134 26.73 0.42 -9.43
N LEU A 135 25.52 -0.02 -9.07
CA LEU A 135 24.88 -1.25 -9.57
C LEU A 135 23.88 -1.01 -10.72
N LEU A 136 23.42 0.23 -10.94
CA LEU A 136 22.39 0.56 -11.93
C LEU A 136 22.69 0.07 -13.35
N PHE A 137 23.96 0.05 -13.75
CA PHE A 137 24.35 -0.40 -15.07
C PHE A 137 23.95 -1.85 -15.37
N PHE A 138 23.80 -2.70 -14.34
CA PHE A 138 23.71 -4.15 -14.49
C PHE A 138 22.44 -4.57 -15.21
N GLU A 139 21.28 -4.14 -14.73
CA GLU A 139 20.00 -4.42 -15.39
C GLU A 139 19.89 -3.73 -16.76
N LEU A 140 20.43 -2.51 -16.90
CA LEU A 140 20.45 -1.80 -18.17
C LEU A 140 21.24 -2.57 -19.22
N GLU A 141 22.45 -3.05 -18.89
CA GLU A 141 23.26 -3.86 -19.82
C GLU A 141 22.65 -5.25 -20.08
N LEU A 142 22.02 -5.88 -19.07
CA LEU A 142 21.29 -7.15 -19.29
C LEU A 142 20.17 -6.96 -20.33
N ASN A 143 19.46 -5.83 -20.29
CA ASN A 143 18.42 -5.51 -21.26
C ASN A 143 18.96 -5.24 -22.67
N GLN A 144 20.21 -4.80 -22.81
CA GLN A 144 20.84 -4.60 -24.12
C GLN A 144 21.31 -5.92 -24.79
N LEU A 145 21.39 -7.02 -24.04
CA LEU A 145 21.79 -8.32 -24.59
C LEU A 145 20.79 -8.82 -25.63
N ASP A 146 21.31 -9.58 -26.62
CA ASP A 146 20.52 -10.18 -27.67
C ASP A 146 19.44 -11.14 -27.14
N ASP A 147 18.22 -11.06 -27.68
CA ASP A 147 17.06 -11.81 -27.18
C ASP A 147 17.20 -13.32 -27.37
N ASP A 148 17.73 -13.77 -28.53
CA ASP A 148 17.93 -15.20 -28.80
C ASP A 148 19.01 -15.79 -27.89
N LEU A 149 20.06 -15.01 -27.63
CA LEU A 149 21.10 -15.40 -26.68
C LEU A 149 20.52 -15.56 -25.27
N MET A 150 19.77 -14.58 -24.81
CA MET A 150 19.19 -14.61 -23.45
C MET A 150 18.17 -15.73 -23.30
N THR A 151 17.35 -16.00 -24.33
CA THR A 151 16.40 -17.12 -24.31
C THR A 151 17.13 -18.45 -24.15
N ARG A 152 18.26 -18.68 -24.91
CA ARG A 152 19.06 -19.88 -24.73
C ARG A 152 19.72 -20.00 -23.37
N LEU A 153 20.23 -18.89 -22.82
CA LEU A 153 20.84 -18.88 -21.49
C LEU A 153 19.83 -19.13 -20.38
N ALA A 154 18.62 -18.56 -20.50
CA ALA A 154 17.51 -18.74 -19.57
C ALA A 154 16.92 -20.17 -19.61
N ALA A 155 17.07 -20.88 -20.72
CA ALA A 155 16.74 -22.31 -20.84
C ALA A 155 17.87 -23.26 -20.39
N GLY A 156 18.99 -22.71 -19.89
CA GLY A 156 20.20 -23.46 -19.51
C GLY A 156 20.81 -22.93 -18.23
N PRO A 157 22.03 -22.35 -18.26
CA PRO A 157 22.75 -21.97 -17.02
C PRO A 157 22.05 -20.91 -16.19
N LEU A 158 21.16 -20.09 -16.75
CA LEU A 158 20.40 -19.07 -16.06
C LEU A 158 18.96 -19.48 -15.76
N GLU A 159 18.59 -20.76 -15.87
CA GLU A 159 17.21 -21.24 -15.71
C GLU A 159 16.60 -20.81 -14.36
N HIS A 160 17.39 -20.87 -13.29
CA HIS A 160 16.96 -20.42 -11.96
C HIS A 160 16.49 -18.96 -11.96
N TYR A 161 17.19 -18.07 -12.67
CA TYR A 161 16.89 -16.64 -12.75
C TYR A 161 15.97 -16.26 -13.91
N ARG A 162 15.47 -17.24 -14.67
CA ARG A 162 14.62 -16.99 -15.83
C ARG A 162 13.45 -16.05 -15.54
N PRO A 163 12.65 -16.26 -14.46
CA PRO A 163 11.51 -15.37 -14.18
C PRO A 163 11.92 -13.91 -13.99
N TRP A 164 12.97 -13.66 -13.23
CA TRP A 164 13.51 -12.32 -13.01
C TRP A 164 14.04 -11.69 -14.32
N LEU A 165 14.78 -12.47 -15.12
CA LEU A 165 15.30 -12.01 -16.41
C LEU A 165 14.18 -11.67 -17.40
N GLU A 166 13.14 -12.49 -17.46
CA GLU A 166 11.95 -12.22 -18.29
C GLU A 166 11.25 -10.92 -17.86
N ASP A 167 11.15 -10.68 -16.57
CA ASP A 167 10.50 -9.50 -16.04
C ASP A 167 11.25 -8.20 -16.35
N ILE A 168 12.55 -8.13 -16.07
CA ILE A 168 13.33 -6.91 -16.39
C ILE A 168 13.31 -6.63 -17.90
N ARG A 169 13.27 -7.67 -18.74
CA ARG A 169 13.25 -7.53 -20.21
C ARG A 169 11.91 -7.05 -20.76
N LYS A 170 10.80 -7.19 -20.03
CA LYS A 170 9.52 -6.58 -20.42
C LYS A 170 9.62 -5.06 -20.56
N GLY A 171 10.52 -4.42 -19.79
CA GLY A 171 10.82 -2.99 -19.88
C GLY A 171 11.66 -2.58 -21.11
N LYS A 172 12.37 -3.53 -21.75
CA LYS A 172 13.32 -3.25 -22.83
C LYS A 172 12.74 -2.44 -24.00
N PRO A 173 11.51 -2.71 -24.51
CA PRO A 173 10.92 -1.93 -25.61
C PRO A 173 10.68 -0.44 -25.27
N TYR A 174 10.63 -0.09 -23.99
CA TYR A 174 10.32 1.24 -23.48
C TYR A 174 11.55 1.96 -22.90
N GLN A 175 12.71 1.31 -22.93
CA GLN A 175 13.98 1.87 -22.49
C GLN A 175 14.51 2.86 -23.54
N LEU A 176 14.90 4.04 -23.10
CA LEU A 176 15.56 5.03 -23.94
C LEU A 176 17.07 4.75 -24.00
N ASP A 177 17.78 5.47 -24.87
CA ASP A 177 19.25 5.41 -24.84
C ASP A 177 19.81 6.00 -23.53
N ASP A 178 21.02 5.59 -23.15
CA ASP A 178 21.62 5.90 -21.86
C ASP A 178 21.68 7.41 -21.56
N LYS A 179 21.89 8.25 -22.58
CA LYS A 179 21.97 9.71 -22.41
C LYS A 179 20.60 10.31 -22.13
N LEU A 180 19.55 9.79 -22.77
CA LEU A 180 18.19 10.22 -22.53
C LEU A 180 17.69 9.73 -21.18
N GLU A 181 17.98 8.48 -20.79
CA GLU A 181 17.63 7.97 -19.45
C GLU A 181 18.30 8.83 -18.38
N GLN A 182 19.58 9.14 -18.53
CA GLN A 182 20.29 10.03 -17.60
C GLN A 182 19.66 11.42 -17.56
N LEU A 183 19.32 12.00 -18.72
CA LEU A 183 18.67 13.32 -18.78
C LEU A 183 17.30 13.31 -18.07
N PHE A 184 16.45 12.31 -18.34
CA PHE A 184 15.16 12.19 -17.66
C PHE A 184 15.32 12.04 -16.16
N HIS A 185 16.30 11.23 -15.73
CA HIS A 185 16.60 11.03 -14.31
C HIS A 185 17.04 12.34 -13.63
N GLU A 186 18.01 13.05 -14.20
CA GLU A 186 18.48 14.33 -13.66
C GLU A 186 17.38 15.41 -13.66
N LYS A 187 16.58 15.48 -14.71
CA LYS A 187 15.45 16.41 -14.84
C LYS A 187 14.31 16.11 -13.88
N SER A 188 14.16 14.88 -13.41
CA SER A 188 13.10 14.51 -12.45
C SER A 188 13.13 15.34 -11.17
N ILE A 189 14.32 15.76 -10.72
CA ILE A 189 14.51 16.59 -9.51
C ILE A 189 13.78 17.94 -9.63
N THR A 190 13.83 18.57 -10.82
CA THR A 190 13.17 19.87 -11.11
C THR A 190 11.84 19.71 -11.84
N GLY A 191 11.45 18.50 -12.20
CA GLY A 191 10.19 18.11 -12.80
C GLY A 191 9.27 17.43 -11.78
N TYR A 192 8.99 16.16 -12.00
CA TYR A 192 8.10 15.33 -11.20
C TYR A 192 8.31 15.46 -9.67
N THR A 193 9.54 15.31 -9.20
CA THR A 193 9.87 15.38 -7.77
C THR A 193 9.57 16.75 -7.15
N ALA A 194 9.82 17.84 -7.87
CA ALA A 194 9.52 19.18 -7.38
C ALA A 194 8.00 19.44 -7.24
N TRP A 195 7.19 18.91 -8.16
CA TRP A 195 5.73 19.04 -8.11
C TRP A 195 5.11 18.18 -7.01
N ASN A 196 5.64 16.98 -6.79
CA ASN A 196 5.26 16.14 -5.64
C ASN A 196 5.54 16.86 -4.33
N ARG A 197 6.73 17.43 -4.21
CA ARG A 197 7.11 18.20 -3.03
C ARG A 197 6.20 19.42 -2.82
N LEU A 198 5.86 20.14 -3.88
CA LEU A 198 4.93 21.27 -3.79
C LEU A 198 3.54 20.83 -3.28
N PHE A 199 3.06 19.68 -3.74
CA PHE A 199 1.82 19.08 -3.24
C PHE A 199 1.92 18.80 -1.72
N ASP A 200 2.97 18.09 -1.29
CA ASP A 200 3.15 17.72 0.11
C ASP A 200 3.25 18.93 1.03
N GLU A 201 4.05 19.93 0.63
CA GLU A 201 4.20 21.18 1.39
C GLU A 201 2.89 21.98 1.44
N THR A 202 2.12 21.98 0.34
CA THR A 202 0.81 22.65 0.29
C THR A 202 -0.15 21.98 1.28
N ILE A 203 -0.33 20.66 1.20
CA ILE A 203 -1.20 19.88 2.12
C ILE A 203 -0.76 20.08 3.58
N ALA A 204 0.53 19.99 3.87
CA ALA A 204 1.05 20.15 5.24
C ALA A 204 0.83 21.57 5.80
N SER A 205 0.85 22.59 4.94
CA SER A 205 0.63 23.99 5.31
C SER A 205 -0.84 24.35 5.53
N MET A 206 -1.77 23.60 4.95
CA MET A 206 -3.21 23.89 5.05
C MET A 206 -3.71 23.84 6.47
N ARG A 207 -4.67 24.72 6.77
CA ARG A 207 -5.38 24.74 8.04
C ARG A 207 -6.87 24.83 7.79
N PHE A 208 -7.61 24.03 8.55
CA PHE A 208 -9.05 23.89 8.45
C PHE A 208 -9.67 24.39 9.76
N THR A 209 -10.54 25.38 9.67
CA THR A 209 -11.12 26.00 10.88
C THR A 209 -12.42 25.30 11.26
N VAL A 210 -12.40 24.54 12.36
CA VAL A 210 -13.58 23.88 12.93
C VAL A 210 -13.82 24.43 14.34
N ASP A 211 -15.00 24.98 14.59
CA ASP A 211 -15.37 25.61 15.88
C ASP A 211 -14.35 26.65 16.39
N GLY A 212 -13.71 27.38 15.48
CA GLY A 212 -12.71 28.40 15.80
C GLY A 212 -11.29 27.86 16.07
N GLU A 213 -11.08 26.56 15.94
CA GLU A 213 -9.77 25.91 16.04
C GLU A 213 -9.20 25.61 14.65
N ALA A 214 -7.95 26.02 14.40
CA ALA A 214 -7.25 25.74 13.15
C ALA A 214 -6.57 24.37 13.22
N LEU A 215 -7.08 23.40 12.46
CA LEU A 215 -6.63 22.01 12.42
C LEU A 215 -5.80 21.73 11.18
N THR A 216 -4.88 20.77 11.27
CA THR A 216 -4.22 20.14 10.11
C THR A 216 -5.13 19.08 9.48
N ILE A 217 -4.72 18.49 8.36
CA ILE A 217 -5.55 17.57 7.58
C ILE A 217 -6.02 16.33 8.39
N GLU A 218 -5.13 15.66 9.11
CA GLU A 218 -5.49 14.43 9.83
C GLU A 218 -6.56 14.64 10.93
N PRO A 219 -6.44 15.63 11.82
CA PRO A 219 -7.50 15.93 12.78
C PRO A 219 -8.85 16.23 12.14
N VAL A 220 -8.91 16.98 11.03
CA VAL A 220 -10.20 17.29 10.39
C VAL A 220 -10.80 16.05 9.71
N LEU A 221 -10.00 15.19 9.10
CA LEU A 221 -10.45 13.90 8.56
C LEU A 221 -10.98 12.97 9.66
N ASN A 222 -10.36 12.97 10.84
CA ASN A 222 -10.85 12.23 11.99
C ASN A 222 -12.20 12.77 12.50
N LEU A 223 -12.41 14.08 12.50
CA LEU A 223 -13.70 14.68 12.86
C LEU A 223 -14.82 14.30 11.87
N MET A 224 -14.50 14.03 10.61
CA MET A 224 -15.48 13.51 9.64
C MET A 224 -15.91 12.04 9.93
N GLN A 225 -15.31 11.38 10.92
CA GLN A 225 -15.70 10.06 11.41
C GLN A 225 -16.28 10.10 12.82
N ASP A 226 -16.55 11.29 13.36
CA ASP A 226 -17.13 11.47 14.69
C ASP A 226 -18.56 10.89 14.78
N VAL A 227 -18.97 10.44 15.97
CA VAL A 227 -20.33 9.95 16.21
C VAL A 227 -21.38 11.05 16.03
N SER A 228 -21.02 12.30 16.30
CA SER A 228 -21.87 13.48 16.14
C SER A 228 -21.92 13.92 14.68
N GLU A 229 -23.09 13.86 14.08
CA GLU A 229 -23.31 14.37 12.73
C GLU A 229 -22.90 15.84 12.58
N LYS A 230 -23.29 16.69 13.52
CA LYS A 230 -22.96 18.12 13.51
C LYS A 230 -21.45 18.36 13.48
N THR A 231 -20.67 17.49 14.13
CA THR A 231 -19.21 17.53 14.09
C THR A 231 -18.72 17.14 12.70
N ARG A 232 -19.25 16.05 12.12
CA ARG A 232 -18.89 15.59 10.77
C ARG A 232 -19.20 16.63 9.71
N GLU A 233 -20.39 17.24 9.76
CA GLU A 233 -20.82 18.31 8.85
C GLU A 233 -19.86 19.50 8.88
N LYS A 234 -19.56 20.04 10.07
CA LYS A 234 -18.63 21.16 10.24
C LYS A 234 -17.24 20.84 9.70
N ALA A 235 -16.75 19.64 10.01
CA ALA A 235 -15.45 19.19 9.53
C ALA A 235 -15.42 19.08 8.00
N ALA A 236 -16.47 18.51 7.38
CA ALA A 236 -16.58 18.36 5.95
C ALA A 236 -16.68 19.71 5.20
N ILE A 237 -17.45 20.67 5.75
CA ILE A 237 -17.54 22.03 5.20
C ILE A 237 -16.18 22.71 5.26
N ALA A 238 -15.55 22.74 6.46
CA ALA A 238 -14.23 23.36 6.63
C ALA A 238 -13.17 22.71 5.72
N PHE A 239 -13.23 21.40 5.55
CA PHE A 239 -12.33 20.65 4.66
C PHE A 239 -12.51 21.06 3.21
N GLY A 240 -13.74 21.08 2.71
CA GLY A 240 -14.05 21.50 1.35
C GLY A 240 -13.65 22.95 1.06
N GLU A 241 -13.89 23.88 1.99
CA GLU A 241 -13.47 25.27 1.89
C GLU A 241 -11.93 25.40 1.80
N GLY A 242 -11.20 24.72 2.69
CA GLY A 242 -9.73 24.74 2.66
C GLY A 242 -9.15 24.17 1.36
N LEU A 243 -9.78 23.13 0.75
CA LEU A 243 -9.38 22.63 -0.56
C LEU A 243 -9.66 23.65 -1.67
N LYS A 244 -10.82 24.32 -1.65
CA LYS A 244 -11.19 25.38 -2.62
C LYS A 244 -10.23 26.55 -2.59
N ASP A 245 -9.78 26.99 -1.43
CA ASP A 245 -8.81 28.08 -1.28
C ASP A 245 -7.48 27.81 -1.98
N ASN A 246 -7.09 26.52 -2.08
CA ASN A 246 -5.85 26.07 -2.71
C ASN A 246 -6.06 25.42 -4.09
N LEU A 247 -7.28 25.39 -4.60
CA LEU A 247 -7.66 24.60 -5.77
C LEU A 247 -6.85 24.96 -7.02
N ARG A 248 -6.50 26.26 -7.19
CA ARG A 248 -5.65 26.74 -8.31
C ARG A 248 -4.27 26.06 -8.29
N VAL A 249 -3.67 25.88 -7.10
CA VAL A 249 -2.36 25.24 -6.95
C VAL A 249 -2.48 23.76 -7.29
N PHE A 250 -3.48 23.07 -6.75
CA PHE A 250 -3.71 21.65 -7.04
C PHE A 250 -4.03 21.39 -8.51
N ALA A 251 -4.83 22.24 -9.15
CA ALA A 251 -5.10 22.14 -10.58
C ALA A 251 -3.83 22.31 -11.43
N LEU A 252 -2.95 23.25 -11.07
CA LEU A 252 -1.66 23.42 -11.75
C LEU A 252 -0.75 22.20 -11.56
N ILE A 253 -0.62 21.66 -10.33
CA ILE A 253 0.15 20.46 -10.04
C ILE A 253 -0.35 19.29 -10.90
N THR A 254 -1.66 19.03 -10.87
CA THR A 254 -2.31 17.93 -11.59
C THR A 254 -2.11 18.05 -13.10
N ASN A 255 -2.36 19.23 -13.68
CA ASN A 255 -2.13 19.48 -15.10
C ASN A 255 -0.66 19.28 -15.51
N THR A 256 0.27 19.72 -14.65
CA THR A 256 1.70 19.62 -14.94
C THR A 256 2.16 18.17 -14.87
N LEU A 257 1.81 17.43 -13.81
CA LEU A 257 2.19 16.03 -13.66
C LEU A 257 1.58 15.13 -14.74
N ALA A 258 0.30 15.35 -15.09
CA ALA A 258 -0.33 14.60 -16.17
C ALA A 258 0.33 14.89 -17.54
N LYS A 259 0.81 16.12 -17.76
CA LYS A 259 1.55 16.48 -18.98
C LYS A 259 2.97 15.94 -18.97
N ASP A 260 3.66 15.98 -17.84
CA ASP A 260 5.00 15.40 -17.67
C ASP A 260 4.97 13.89 -17.95
N LYS A 261 3.97 13.19 -17.40
CA LYS A 261 3.73 11.78 -17.70
C LYS A 261 3.46 11.53 -19.19
N GLU A 262 2.59 12.32 -19.84
CA GLU A 262 2.33 12.18 -21.29
C GLU A 262 3.61 12.34 -22.11
N ILE A 263 4.47 13.31 -21.78
CA ILE A 263 5.76 13.50 -22.47
C ILE A 263 6.64 12.26 -22.28
N SER A 264 6.78 11.77 -21.05
CA SER A 264 7.56 10.56 -20.75
C SER A 264 7.03 9.34 -21.48
N ASP A 265 5.71 9.09 -21.43
CA ASP A 265 5.05 7.97 -22.10
C ASP A 265 5.29 8.00 -23.62
N ARG A 266 5.15 9.17 -24.23
CA ARG A 266 5.35 9.37 -25.66
C ARG A 266 6.81 9.10 -26.10
N TRP A 267 7.77 9.58 -25.33
CA TRP A 267 9.19 9.32 -25.59
C TRP A 267 9.54 7.83 -25.48
N ARG A 268 8.93 7.14 -24.51
CA ARG A 268 9.12 5.71 -24.28
C ARG A 268 8.30 4.81 -25.22
N GLY A 269 7.33 5.37 -25.94
CA GLY A 269 6.48 4.63 -26.88
C GLY A 269 5.28 3.94 -26.25
N PHE A 270 4.90 4.30 -25.01
CA PHE A 270 3.63 3.86 -24.42
C PHE A 270 2.45 4.49 -25.16
N LYS A 271 1.40 3.69 -25.39
CA LYS A 271 0.22 4.10 -26.16
C LYS A 271 -0.89 4.62 -25.27
N ASP A 272 -1.24 3.88 -24.25
CA ASP A 272 -2.25 4.27 -23.26
C ASP A 272 -1.60 4.93 -22.03
N VAL A 273 -2.36 5.76 -21.33
CA VAL A 273 -1.92 6.44 -20.10
C VAL A 273 -1.61 5.48 -18.96
N VAL A 274 -2.13 4.25 -19.02
CA VAL A 274 -2.00 3.21 -17.99
C VAL A 274 -0.87 2.21 -18.25
N ASP A 275 -0.35 2.12 -19.48
CA ASP A 275 0.58 1.08 -19.91
C ASP A 275 1.80 0.95 -18.98
N ALA A 276 2.43 2.08 -18.62
CA ALA A 276 3.60 2.07 -17.74
C ALA A 276 3.27 1.49 -16.35
N ARG A 277 2.06 1.73 -15.83
CA ARG A 277 1.62 1.17 -14.54
C ARG A 277 1.32 -0.32 -14.66
N HIS A 278 0.67 -0.74 -15.72
CA HIS A 278 0.38 -2.16 -15.96
C HIS A 278 1.66 -2.98 -16.09
N LEU A 279 2.64 -2.44 -16.82
CA LEU A 279 3.97 -3.05 -16.93
C LEU A 279 4.63 -3.21 -15.55
N ALA A 280 4.64 -2.14 -14.75
CA ALA A 280 5.22 -2.17 -13.40
C ALA A 280 4.50 -3.13 -12.45
N ASN A 281 3.20 -3.33 -12.61
CA ASN A 281 2.39 -4.24 -11.82
C ASN A 281 2.35 -5.68 -12.38
N ARG A 282 3.06 -5.95 -13.48
CA ARG A 282 3.10 -7.26 -14.17
C ARG A 282 1.71 -7.80 -14.50
N VAL A 283 0.84 -6.95 -15.05
CA VAL A 283 -0.55 -7.29 -15.39
C VAL A 283 -0.90 -6.75 -16.78
N GLU A 284 -1.69 -7.50 -17.53
CA GLU A 284 -2.17 -7.14 -18.85
C GLU A 284 -3.35 -6.13 -18.75
N CYS A 285 -3.48 -5.29 -19.78
CA CYS A 285 -4.56 -4.29 -19.85
C CYS A 285 -5.95 -4.95 -19.79
N GLU A 286 -6.13 -6.06 -20.48
CA GLU A 286 -7.39 -6.82 -20.55
C GLU A 286 -7.84 -7.33 -19.17
N VAL A 287 -6.89 -7.68 -18.30
CA VAL A 287 -7.16 -8.13 -16.93
C VAL A 287 -7.69 -6.97 -16.08
N VAL A 288 -7.04 -5.81 -16.18
CA VAL A 288 -7.47 -4.61 -15.44
C VAL A 288 -8.81 -4.08 -15.97
N ASP A 289 -8.99 -4.09 -17.29
CA ASP A 289 -10.27 -3.68 -17.91
C ASP A 289 -11.41 -4.62 -17.51
N ALA A 290 -11.17 -5.94 -17.40
CA ALA A 290 -12.15 -6.91 -16.90
C ALA A 290 -12.53 -6.65 -15.43
N LEU A 291 -11.56 -6.35 -14.57
CA LEU A 291 -11.81 -5.94 -13.18
C LEU A 291 -12.66 -4.67 -13.12
N VAL A 292 -12.24 -3.62 -13.82
CA VAL A 292 -12.94 -2.32 -13.84
C VAL A 292 -14.37 -2.48 -14.31
N ALA A 293 -14.59 -3.22 -15.40
CA ALA A 293 -15.93 -3.48 -15.93
C ALA A 293 -16.79 -4.26 -14.93
N ALA A 294 -16.25 -5.30 -14.28
CA ALA A 294 -16.98 -6.10 -13.29
C ALA A 294 -17.39 -5.27 -12.06
N VAL A 295 -16.48 -4.43 -11.54
CA VAL A 295 -16.75 -3.58 -10.37
C VAL A 295 -17.78 -2.50 -10.70
N ARG A 296 -17.65 -1.80 -11.84
CA ARG A 296 -18.62 -0.78 -12.26
C ARG A 296 -20.02 -1.38 -12.47
N ALA A 297 -20.11 -2.54 -13.10
CA ALA A 297 -21.39 -3.27 -13.25
C ALA A 297 -21.99 -3.70 -11.90
N ALA A 298 -21.18 -3.82 -10.85
CA ALA A 298 -21.62 -4.22 -9.53
C ALA A 298 -22.06 -3.04 -8.63
N TYR A 299 -21.81 -1.77 -8.99
CA TYR A 299 -22.20 -0.61 -8.17
C TYR A 299 -23.64 -0.65 -7.67
N PRO A 300 -24.67 -0.94 -8.52
CA PRO A 300 -26.06 -0.96 -8.05
C PRO A 300 -26.34 -2.00 -6.97
N ARG A 301 -25.69 -3.16 -7.02
CA ARG A 301 -25.90 -4.26 -6.08
C ARG A 301 -24.98 -4.21 -4.86
N LEU A 302 -23.94 -3.39 -4.88
CA LEU A 302 -22.98 -3.21 -3.77
C LEU A 302 -23.17 -1.85 -3.09
N SER A 303 -22.46 -0.81 -3.55
CA SER A 303 -22.42 0.51 -2.90
C SER A 303 -23.80 1.17 -2.82
N HIS A 304 -24.56 1.18 -3.92
CA HIS A 304 -25.89 1.81 -3.92
C HIS A 304 -26.83 1.12 -2.93
N ARG A 305 -26.82 -0.23 -2.92
CA ARG A 305 -27.64 -1.05 -2.02
C ARG A 305 -27.23 -0.84 -0.56
N TYR A 306 -25.91 -0.86 -0.28
CA TYR A 306 -25.39 -0.67 1.07
C TYR A 306 -25.68 0.73 1.61
N TYR A 307 -25.42 1.79 0.83
CA TYR A 307 -25.68 3.15 1.31
C TYR A 307 -27.17 3.43 1.50
N LYS A 308 -28.05 2.83 0.69
CA LYS A 308 -29.49 2.87 0.94
C LYS A 308 -29.86 2.21 2.27
N LEU A 309 -29.25 1.07 2.60
CA LEU A 309 -29.43 0.39 3.88
C LEU A 309 -28.90 1.24 5.04
N LYS A 310 -27.71 1.80 4.90
CA LYS A 310 -27.12 2.70 5.91
C LYS A 310 -27.96 3.96 6.12
N ALA A 311 -28.49 4.58 5.06
CA ALA A 311 -29.38 5.73 5.16
C ALA A 311 -30.63 5.40 6.01
N LYS A 312 -31.20 4.21 5.82
CA LYS A 312 -32.32 3.71 6.64
C LYS A 312 -31.93 3.61 8.13
N TRP A 313 -30.74 3.09 8.45
CA TRP A 313 -30.27 3.02 9.85
C TRP A 313 -30.08 4.41 10.47
N PHE A 314 -29.79 5.42 9.66
CA PHE A 314 -29.69 6.82 10.08
C PHE A 314 -31.07 7.54 10.06
N GLY A 315 -32.17 6.85 9.71
CA GLY A 315 -33.52 7.41 9.65
C GLY A 315 -33.71 8.45 8.54
N ARG A 316 -33.02 8.29 7.39
CA ARG A 316 -32.98 9.27 6.30
C ARG A 316 -33.25 8.65 4.93
N PRO A 317 -33.75 9.44 3.96
CA PRO A 317 -33.90 8.99 2.58
C PRO A 317 -32.53 8.84 1.86
N ALA A 318 -31.58 9.69 2.22
CA ALA A 318 -30.20 9.67 1.71
C ALA A 318 -29.24 10.18 2.77
N LEU A 319 -27.99 9.74 2.70
CA LEU A 319 -26.87 10.19 3.54
C LEU A 319 -26.22 11.42 2.89
N LYS A 320 -25.66 12.29 3.69
CA LYS A 320 -24.71 13.29 3.21
C LYS A 320 -23.33 12.63 3.01
N HIS A 321 -22.48 13.19 2.14
CA HIS A 321 -21.16 12.61 1.87
C HIS A 321 -20.30 12.42 3.14
N TRP A 322 -20.47 13.26 4.17
CA TRP A 322 -19.79 13.13 5.45
C TRP A 322 -20.34 12.00 6.34
N ASP A 323 -21.51 11.43 6.02
CA ASP A 323 -22.08 10.29 6.73
C ASP A 323 -21.58 8.94 6.17
N ARG A 324 -20.91 8.94 5.02
CA ARG A 324 -20.49 7.72 4.34
C ARG A 324 -19.71 6.78 5.24
N ASN A 325 -18.71 7.28 5.97
CA ASN A 325 -17.87 6.52 6.90
C ASN A 325 -18.24 6.77 8.37
N ALA A 326 -19.43 7.31 8.64
CA ALA A 326 -19.90 7.53 10.00
C ALA A 326 -20.11 6.19 10.72
N PRO A 327 -19.71 6.06 12.01
CA PRO A 327 -19.96 4.86 12.79
C PRO A 327 -21.46 4.63 12.98
N LEU A 328 -21.87 3.37 13.04
CA LEU A 328 -23.26 3.03 13.31
C LEU A 328 -23.66 3.46 14.74
N PRO A 329 -24.90 3.94 14.94
CA PRO A 329 -25.41 4.26 16.26
C PRO A 329 -25.39 3.06 17.20
N GLU A 330 -25.17 3.29 18.50
CA GLU A 330 -25.37 2.31 19.59
C GLU A 330 -24.50 1.04 19.57
N VAL A 331 -23.26 1.09 19.09
CA VAL A 331 -22.34 -0.04 19.20
C VAL A 331 -21.51 0.07 20.47
N PRO A 332 -21.55 -0.95 21.37
CA PRO A 332 -20.66 -0.98 22.54
C PRO A 332 -19.19 -1.04 22.09
N ALA A 333 -18.36 -0.25 22.71
CA ALA A 333 -16.91 -0.38 22.55
C ALA A 333 -16.46 -1.72 23.16
N LYS A 334 -15.94 -2.63 22.35
CA LYS A 334 -15.36 -3.89 22.80
C LYS A 334 -13.85 -3.82 22.67
N THR A 335 -13.16 -4.23 23.71
CA THR A 335 -11.70 -4.26 23.74
C THR A 335 -11.21 -5.70 23.80
N TYR A 336 -10.21 -6.01 22.98
CA TYR A 336 -9.54 -7.30 22.92
C TYR A 336 -8.15 -7.18 23.53
N SER A 337 -7.84 -8.02 24.53
CA SER A 337 -6.47 -8.14 25.02
C SER A 337 -5.54 -8.67 23.92
N TRP A 338 -4.25 -8.42 24.06
CA TRP A 338 -3.25 -8.94 23.11
C TRP A 338 -3.28 -10.46 23.01
N GLU A 339 -3.40 -11.15 24.15
CA GLU A 339 -3.47 -12.61 24.16
C GLU A 339 -4.70 -13.14 23.43
N THR A 340 -5.88 -12.51 23.66
CA THR A 340 -7.10 -12.87 22.93
C THR A 340 -6.96 -12.62 21.42
N ALA A 341 -6.30 -11.53 21.02
CA ALA A 341 -6.05 -11.25 19.59
C ALA A 341 -5.11 -12.30 19.00
N ARG A 342 -4.00 -12.60 19.68
CA ARG A 342 -3.05 -13.64 19.28
C ARG A 342 -3.72 -15.00 19.09
N GLU A 343 -4.44 -15.48 20.11
CA GLU A 343 -5.19 -16.75 20.05
C GLU A 343 -6.19 -16.76 18.91
N THR A 344 -6.94 -15.67 18.72
CA THR A 344 -7.95 -15.58 17.65
C THR A 344 -7.34 -15.72 16.27
N VAL A 345 -6.22 -15.03 16.02
CA VAL A 345 -5.53 -15.09 14.73
C VAL A 345 -4.90 -16.45 14.50
N LEU A 346 -4.19 -16.99 15.49
CA LEU A 346 -3.53 -18.29 15.38
C LEU A 346 -4.53 -19.43 15.19
N ASP A 347 -5.63 -19.44 15.93
CA ASP A 347 -6.71 -20.43 15.77
C ASP A 347 -7.35 -20.36 14.38
N ALA A 348 -7.58 -19.13 13.87
CA ALA A 348 -8.15 -18.93 12.52
C ALA A 348 -7.20 -19.45 11.43
N TYR A 349 -5.90 -19.22 11.61
CA TYR A 349 -4.86 -19.70 10.69
C TYR A 349 -4.70 -21.22 10.77
N ASP A 350 -4.70 -21.80 11.99
CA ASP A 350 -4.57 -23.26 12.21
C ASP A 350 -5.75 -24.02 11.60
N ALA A 351 -6.97 -23.50 11.75
CA ALA A 351 -8.16 -24.08 11.13
C ALA A 351 -8.10 -24.10 9.60
N PHE A 352 -7.31 -23.22 8.98
CA PHE A 352 -7.04 -23.23 7.55
C PHE A 352 -5.83 -24.09 7.19
N SER A 353 -4.69 -23.88 7.87
CA SER A 353 -3.43 -24.57 7.63
C SER A 353 -2.52 -24.51 8.85
N PRO A 354 -2.17 -25.67 9.46
CA PRO A 354 -1.18 -25.74 10.55
C PRO A 354 0.17 -25.14 10.16
N THR A 355 0.58 -25.24 8.89
CA THR A 355 1.82 -24.64 8.37
C THR A 355 1.75 -23.11 8.44
N MET A 356 0.64 -22.51 8.02
CA MET A 356 0.42 -21.06 8.08
C MET A 356 0.45 -20.58 9.53
N ALA A 357 -0.26 -21.26 10.44
CA ALA A 357 -0.27 -20.94 11.86
C ALA A 357 1.11 -21.10 12.50
N GLY A 358 1.85 -22.15 12.14
CA GLY A 358 3.21 -22.40 12.64
C GLY A 358 4.19 -21.29 12.26
N ILE A 359 4.12 -20.77 11.03
CA ILE A 359 4.93 -19.62 10.61
C ILE A 359 4.49 -18.36 11.36
N ALA A 360 3.18 -18.07 11.43
CA ALA A 360 2.67 -16.91 12.15
C ALA A 360 3.04 -16.93 13.65
N LYS A 361 3.03 -18.11 14.26
CA LYS A 361 3.42 -18.28 15.68
C LYS A 361 4.86 -17.83 15.96
N ARG A 362 5.78 -18.02 15.01
CA ARG A 362 7.18 -17.57 15.17
C ARG A 362 7.28 -16.06 15.39
N PHE A 363 6.43 -15.26 14.75
CA PHE A 363 6.40 -13.80 14.91
C PHE A 363 6.17 -13.40 16.38
N PHE A 364 5.36 -14.18 17.11
CA PHE A 364 5.11 -13.96 18.54
C PHE A 364 6.26 -14.51 19.42
N ASP A 365 6.67 -15.73 19.15
CA ASP A 365 7.63 -16.45 20.01
C ASP A 365 9.05 -15.88 19.87
N GLU A 366 9.45 -15.45 18.66
CA GLU A 366 10.79 -14.95 18.34
C GLU A 366 10.86 -13.41 18.38
N ARG A 367 9.77 -12.73 18.83
CA ARG A 367 9.71 -11.27 19.02
C ARG A 367 9.95 -10.48 17.73
N TRP A 368 9.25 -10.85 16.67
CA TRP A 368 9.31 -10.11 15.39
C TRP A 368 8.22 -9.04 15.26
N ILE A 369 7.40 -8.83 16.31
CA ILE A 369 6.30 -7.86 16.35
C ILE A 369 6.60 -6.73 17.33
N ASP A 370 6.40 -5.49 16.89
CA ASP A 370 6.35 -4.29 17.73
C ASP A 370 4.92 -3.78 17.81
N ALA A 371 4.23 -4.02 18.93
CA ALA A 371 2.80 -3.76 19.07
C ALA A 371 2.42 -2.47 19.84
N PRO A 372 3.20 -1.98 20.84
CA PRO A 372 2.77 -0.86 21.69
C PRO A 372 2.68 0.46 20.94
N VAL A 373 1.68 1.29 21.29
CA VAL A 373 1.65 2.71 20.90
C VAL A 373 2.66 3.47 21.75
N ARG A 374 3.57 4.19 21.12
CA ARG A 374 4.58 5.03 21.79
C ARG A 374 4.72 6.38 21.10
N PRO A 375 5.04 7.47 21.84
CA PRO A 375 5.43 8.73 21.24
C PRO A 375 6.64 8.53 20.29
N GLY A 376 6.60 9.15 19.13
CA GLY A 376 7.67 9.04 18.13
C GLY A 376 7.63 7.79 17.24
N LYS A 377 6.91 6.73 17.61
CA LYS A 377 6.74 5.55 16.77
C LYS A 377 5.98 5.89 15.48
N GLN A 378 6.40 5.29 14.37
CA GLN A 378 5.73 5.46 13.09
C GLN A 378 4.24 5.07 13.18
N PRO A 379 3.31 5.92 12.69
CA PRO A 379 1.89 5.61 12.69
C PRO A 379 1.54 4.52 11.68
N GLY A 380 0.34 3.91 11.84
CA GLY A 380 -0.14 2.84 10.98
C GLY A 380 0.38 1.45 11.39
N ALA A 381 0.44 0.55 10.43
CA ALA A 381 0.96 -0.80 10.57
C ALA A 381 1.66 -1.22 9.27
N PHE A 382 2.60 -2.14 9.35
CA PHE A 382 3.23 -2.77 8.19
C PHE A 382 3.93 -4.08 8.55
N ALA A 383 4.04 -4.98 7.58
CA ALA A 383 4.98 -6.09 7.58
C ALA A 383 6.16 -5.76 6.66
N HIS A 384 7.37 -5.72 7.20
CA HIS A 384 8.59 -5.44 6.45
C HIS A 384 9.33 -6.74 6.12
N PRO A 385 9.54 -7.07 4.83
CA PRO A 385 10.12 -8.36 4.43
C PRO A 385 11.57 -8.54 4.85
N THR A 386 12.29 -7.46 5.08
CA THR A 386 13.75 -7.43 5.19
C THR A 386 14.42 -8.00 3.94
N VAL A 387 15.14 -9.11 4.09
CA VAL A 387 15.79 -9.84 3.01
C VAL A 387 15.67 -11.34 3.23
N PRO A 388 15.82 -12.20 2.21
CA PRO A 388 15.75 -13.66 2.37
C PRO A 388 16.76 -14.26 3.35
N SER A 389 17.93 -13.64 3.53
CA SER A 389 18.94 -14.06 4.52
C SER A 389 18.57 -13.74 5.98
N ALA A 390 17.45 -13.06 6.21
CA ALA A 390 16.91 -12.71 7.51
C ALA A 390 15.42 -13.15 7.60
N HIS A 391 14.62 -12.47 8.40
CA HIS A 391 13.19 -12.73 8.52
C HIS A 391 12.40 -11.41 8.55
N PRO A 392 11.09 -11.43 8.22
CA PRO A 392 10.25 -10.26 8.30
C PRO A 392 10.04 -9.73 9.71
N PHE A 393 9.65 -8.45 9.81
CA PHE A 393 9.20 -7.81 11.05
C PHE A 393 7.86 -7.12 10.83
N VAL A 394 7.04 -7.08 11.88
CA VAL A 394 5.72 -6.43 11.88
C VAL A 394 5.71 -5.27 12.87
N LEU A 395 5.25 -4.11 12.40
CA LEU A 395 4.94 -2.95 13.24
C LEU A 395 3.44 -2.76 13.33
N LEU A 396 2.93 -2.57 14.54
CA LEU A 396 1.53 -2.27 14.85
C LEU A 396 1.45 -1.08 15.81
N ASN A 397 0.27 -0.48 15.90
CA ASN A 397 -0.10 0.46 16.96
C ASN A 397 -1.37 -0.06 17.64
N TYR A 398 -1.24 -1.15 18.39
CA TYR A 398 -2.34 -1.92 18.97
C TYR A 398 -3.02 -1.20 20.13
N GLN A 399 -4.34 -0.99 20.06
CA GLN A 399 -5.17 -0.35 21.06
C GLN A 399 -6.33 -1.24 21.55
N GLY A 400 -6.40 -2.47 21.08
CA GLY A 400 -7.42 -3.45 21.47
C GLY A 400 -8.75 -3.34 20.74
N LYS A 401 -8.87 -2.51 19.71
CA LYS A 401 -10.11 -2.41 18.92
C LYS A 401 -10.28 -3.66 18.04
N PRO A 402 -11.53 -4.02 17.64
CA PRO A 402 -11.76 -5.09 16.69
C PRO A 402 -10.93 -4.95 15.39
N ARG A 403 -10.78 -3.72 14.90
CA ARG A 403 -9.94 -3.41 13.74
C ARG A 403 -8.48 -3.77 13.95
N ASP A 404 -7.95 -3.59 15.17
CA ASP A 404 -6.54 -3.87 15.45
C ASP A 404 -6.24 -5.37 15.39
N VAL A 405 -7.25 -6.23 15.73
CA VAL A 405 -7.15 -7.68 15.56
C VAL A 405 -7.11 -8.05 14.07
N MET A 406 -7.90 -7.35 13.25
CA MET A 406 -7.88 -7.54 11.79
C MET A 406 -6.53 -7.08 11.20
N THR A 407 -6.02 -5.93 11.65
CA THR A 407 -4.70 -5.41 11.24
C THR A 407 -3.58 -6.39 11.63
N LEU A 408 -3.61 -6.96 12.83
CA LEU A 408 -2.66 -7.99 13.23
C LEU A 408 -2.69 -9.20 12.29
N ALA A 409 -3.89 -9.70 11.95
CA ALA A 409 -4.04 -10.80 11.00
C ALA A 409 -3.55 -10.41 9.59
N HIS A 410 -3.83 -9.20 9.15
CA HIS A 410 -3.37 -8.67 7.87
C HIS A 410 -1.83 -8.66 7.77
N GLU A 411 -1.17 -8.02 8.72
CA GLU A 411 0.30 -7.91 8.72
C GLU A 411 1.00 -9.28 8.91
N LEU A 412 0.42 -10.17 9.73
CA LEU A 412 0.91 -11.53 9.84
C LEU A 412 0.76 -12.32 8.54
N GLY A 413 -0.32 -12.07 7.77
CA GLY A 413 -0.49 -12.66 6.45
C GLY A 413 0.65 -12.28 5.51
N HIS A 414 1.01 -10.99 5.44
CA HIS A 414 2.20 -10.53 4.71
C HIS A 414 3.46 -11.23 5.22
N GLY A 415 3.66 -11.28 6.53
CA GLY A 415 4.82 -11.93 7.13
C GLY A 415 4.94 -13.41 6.75
N VAL A 416 3.84 -14.16 6.78
CA VAL A 416 3.80 -15.57 6.34
C VAL A 416 4.18 -15.68 4.86
N HIS A 417 3.62 -14.82 4.00
CA HIS A 417 3.95 -14.79 2.57
C HIS A 417 5.45 -14.56 2.34
N GLN A 418 6.01 -13.56 3.01
CA GLN A 418 7.42 -13.20 2.89
C GLN A 418 8.35 -14.34 3.35
N VAL A 419 8.00 -15.06 4.43
CA VAL A 419 8.75 -16.24 4.89
C VAL A 419 8.68 -17.37 3.86
N LEU A 420 7.50 -17.64 3.29
CA LEU A 420 7.30 -18.69 2.29
C LEU A 420 8.03 -18.37 0.97
N ALA A 421 8.06 -17.12 0.54
CA ALA A 421 8.72 -16.68 -0.70
C ALA A 421 10.24 -16.58 -0.55
N GLY A 422 10.77 -16.42 0.66
CA GLY A 422 12.20 -16.22 0.94
C GLY A 422 13.17 -17.19 0.25
N PRO A 423 12.89 -18.51 0.18
CA PRO A 423 13.75 -19.49 -0.49
C PRO A 423 14.02 -19.20 -1.98
N ASN A 424 13.26 -18.34 -2.63
CA ASN A 424 13.50 -17.95 -4.03
C ASN A 424 14.71 -17.01 -4.21
N GLY A 425 15.31 -16.47 -3.14
CA GLY A 425 16.41 -15.52 -3.20
C GLY A 425 15.96 -14.06 -3.34
N ALA A 426 16.93 -13.14 -3.22
CA ALA A 426 16.64 -11.71 -3.14
C ALA A 426 15.97 -11.14 -4.40
N LEU A 427 16.34 -11.67 -5.59
CA LEU A 427 15.79 -11.18 -6.86
C LEU A 427 14.39 -11.71 -7.18
N MET A 428 13.96 -12.82 -6.57
CA MET A 428 12.71 -13.49 -6.94
C MET A 428 11.73 -13.69 -5.78
N ALA A 429 12.14 -13.47 -4.51
CA ALA A 429 11.23 -13.49 -3.38
C ALA A 429 10.19 -12.34 -3.42
N PRO A 430 10.53 -11.11 -3.87
CA PRO A 430 9.57 -10.01 -3.92
C PRO A 430 8.37 -10.36 -4.81
N THR A 431 7.17 -10.28 -4.22
CA THR A 431 5.91 -10.57 -4.93
C THR A 431 5.39 -9.33 -5.64
N PRO A 432 4.89 -9.45 -6.90
CA PRO A 432 4.24 -8.34 -7.58
C PRO A 432 3.10 -7.74 -6.76
N LEU A 433 2.92 -6.41 -6.87
CA LEU A 433 1.95 -5.66 -6.07
C LEU A 433 0.52 -6.20 -6.17
N THR A 434 0.11 -6.64 -7.37
CA THR A 434 -1.20 -7.26 -7.62
C THR A 434 -1.44 -8.55 -6.84
N LEU A 435 -0.39 -9.21 -6.38
CA LEU A 435 -0.42 -10.46 -5.61
C LEU A 435 0.04 -10.27 -4.16
N ALA A 436 0.55 -9.11 -3.81
CA ALA A 436 1.11 -8.86 -2.48
C ALA A 436 0.07 -9.03 -1.36
N GLU A 437 -1.18 -8.62 -1.63
CA GLU A 437 -2.29 -8.71 -0.68
C GLU A 437 -2.90 -10.12 -0.56
N THR A 438 -2.41 -11.09 -1.32
CA THR A 438 -3.03 -12.43 -1.36
C THR A 438 -3.08 -13.08 0.02
N ALA A 439 -2.02 -12.99 0.80
CA ALA A 439 -1.96 -13.61 2.11
C ALA A 439 -2.54 -12.73 3.23
N SER A 440 -2.37 -11.42 3.15
CA SER A 440 -2.82 -10.47 4.16
C SER A 440 -4.35 -10.41 4.24
N VAL A 441 -5.01 -10.15 3.13
CA VAL A 441 -6.48 -10.07 3.07
C VAL A 441 -7.13 -11.44 3.30
N PHE A 442 -6.49 -12.54 2.86
CA PHE A 442 -7.00 -13.90 3.15
C PHE A 442 -6.94 -14.22 4.64
N GLY A 443 -5.81 -13.95 5.31
CA GLY A 443 -5.64 -14.12 6.74
C GLY A 443 -6.58 -13.25 7.56
N GLU A 444 -6.80 -12.01 7.11
CA GLU A 444 -7.80 -11.10 7.68
C GLU A 444 -9.21 -11.68 7.56
N MET A 445 -9.60 -12.23 6.38
CA MET A 445 -10.92 -12.82 6.16
C MET A 445 -11.15 -14.06 7.04
N LEU A 446 -10.15 -14.94 7.18
CA LEU A 446 -10.22 -16.09 8.09
C LEU A 446 -10.49 -15.63 9.54
N THR A 447 -9.74 -14.64 9.99
CA THR A 447 -9.85 -14.08 11.35
C THR A 447 -11.19 -13.36 11.56
N PHE A 448 -11.63 -12.58 10.57
CA PHE A 448 -12.92 -11.91 10.61
C PHE A 448 -14.09 -12.91 10.77
N ARG A 449 -14.10 -13.98 9.98
CA ARG A 449 -15.13 -15.02 10.06
C ARG A 449 -15.09 -15.74 11.41
N ALA A 450 -13.91 -16.03 11.95
CA ALA A 450 -13.76 -16.63 13.28
C ALA A 450 -14.29 -15.72 14.39
N LEU A 451 -13.98 -14.42 14.34
CA LEU A 451 -14.51 -13.44 15.29
C LEU A 451 -16.03 -13.29 15.19
N LEU A 452 -16.54 -13.22 13.97
CA LEU A 452 -17.97 -13.09 13.71
C LEU A 452 -18.75 -14.30 14.29
N MET A 453 -18.22 -15.52 14.15
CA MET A 453 -18.82 -16.73 14.73
C MET A 453 -18.81 -16.73 16.27
N ARG A 454 -17.76 -16.19 16.88
CA ARG A 454 -17.63 -16.08 18.35
C ARG A 454 -18.45 -14.95 18.96
N THR A 455 -19.00 -14.03 18.15
CA THR A 455 -19.78 -12.89 18.61
C THR A 455 -21.26 -13.25 18.69
N ALA A 456 -21.78 -13.42 19.92
CA ALA A 456 -23.19 -13.78 20.15
C ALA A 456 -24.14 -12.58 20.07
N ASN A 457 -23.66 -11.37 20.37
CA ASN A 457 -24.48 -10.14 20.40
C ASN A 457 -24.81 -9.69 18.96
N THR A 458 -26.10 -9.60 18.64
CA THR A 458 -26.57 -9.23 17.29
C THR A 458 -26.16 -7.81 16.88
N LYS A 459 -26.15 -6.84 17.80
CA LYS A 459 -25.72 -5.46 17.52
C LYS A 459 -24.23 -5.40 17.20
N GLU A 460 -23.39 -6.12 17.96
CA GLU A 460 -21.96 -6.23 17.69
C GLU A 460 -21.71 -6.91 16.33
N ARG A 461 -22.41 -8.02 16.05
CA ARG A 461 -22.29 -8.72 14.74
C ARG A 461 -22.64 -7.80 13.58
N ARG A 462 -23.76 -7.05 13.69
CA ARG A 462 -24.17 -6.09 12.67
C ARG A 462 -23.11 -5.02 12.45
N ALA A 463 -22.54 -4.45 13.53
CA ALA A 463 -21.52 -3.44 13.43
C ALA A 463 -20.22 -3.95 12.81
N MET A 464 -19.78 -5.15 13.19
CA MET A 464 -18.59 -5.78 12.61
C MET A 464 -18.80 -6.04 11.12
N LEU A 465 -19.94 -6.58 10.73
CA LEU A 465 -20.25 -6.88 9.34
C LEU A 465 -20.37 -5.60 8.50
N ALA A 466 -21.03 -4.57 9.03
CA ALA A 466 -21.14 -3.26 8.36
C ALA A 466 -19.77 -2.61 8.17
N ALA A 467 -18.90 -2.64 9.20
CA ALA A 467 -17.55 -2.11 9.10
C ALA A 467 -16.73 -2.85 8.04
N LYS A 468 -16.85 -4.18 7.95
CA LYS A 468 -16.16 -4.97 6.91
C LYS A 468 -16.67 -4.65 5.51
N VAL A 469 -17.99 -4.52 5.33
CA VAL A 469 -18.58 -4.10 4.05
C VAL A 469 -18.08 -2.70 3.64
N GLU A 470 -18.04 -1.74 4.59
CA GLU A 470 -17.52 -0.39 4.31
C GLU A 470 -16.05 -0.40 3.91
N ASP A 471 -15.25 -1.22 4.56
CA ASP A 471 -13.84 -1.40 4.24
C ASP A 471 -13.67 -1.95 2.81
N MET A 472 -14.40 -3.01 2.47
CA MET A 472 -14.37 -3.59 1.12
C MET A 472 -14.91 -2.62 0.06
N LEU A 473 -15.96 -1.83 0.34
CA LEU A 473 -16.45 -0.80 -0.57
C LEU A 473 -15.42 0.32 -0.78
N ASN A 474 -14.69 0.69 0.27
CA ASN A 474 -13.60 1.67 0.18
C ASN A 474 -12.39 1.12 -0.60
N THR A 475 -12.10 -0.17 -0.50
CA THR A 475 -10.98 -0.83 -1.16
C THR A 475 -11.30 -1.20 -2.62
N VAL A 476 -12.53 -1.57 -2.93
CA VAL A 476 -12.92 -2.03 -4.27
C VAL A 476 -13.61 -0.90 -5.05
N VAL A 477 -14.79 -0.48 -4.61
CA VAL A 477 -15.63 0.48 -5.35
C VAL A 477 -14.96 1.84 -5.48
N ARG A 478 -14.48 2.38 -4.35
CA ARG A 478 -13.84 3.70 -4.32
C ARG A 478 -12.55 3.72 -5.15
N GLN A 479 -11.73 2.68 -5.07
CA GLN A 479 -10.45 2.68 -5.78
C GLN A 479 -10.64 2.52 -7.30
N ILE A 480 -11.65 1.79 -7.74
CA ILE A 480 -11.99 1.73 -9.17
C ILE A 480 -12.61 3.06 -9.66
N ALA A 481 -13.40 3.74 -8.84
CA ALA A 481 -13.85 5.09 -9.17
C ALA A 481 -12.67 6.07 -9.29
N PHE A 482 -11.67 5.98 -8.42
CA PHE A 482 -10.44 6.77 -8.49
C PHE A 482 -9.64 6.47 -9.76
N TYR A 483 -9.44 5.20 -10.08
CA TYR A 483 -8.77 4.79 -11.32
C TYR A 483 -9.50 5.32 -12.56
N SER A 484 -10.83 5.22 -12.59
CA SER A 484 -11.65 5.72 -13.68
C SER A 484 -11.54 7.25 -13.84
N PHE A 485 -11.52 7.96 -12.72
CA PHE A 485 -11.28 9.40 -12.69
C PHE A 485 -9.89 9.76 -13.26
N GLU A 486 -8.82 9.11 -12.80
CA GLU A 486 -7.47 9.34 -13.29
C GLU A 486 -7.39 9.10 -14.80
N ARG A 487 -7.98 7.99 -15.28
CA ARG A 487 -7.98 7.65 -16.70
C ARG A 487 -8.69 8.70 -17.54
N LYS A 488 -9.85 9.21 -17.10
CA LYS A 488 -10.56 10.33 -17.75
C LYS A 488 -9.72 11.61 -17.73
N LEU A 489 -9.19 11.99 -16.58
CA LEU A 489 -8.40 13.19 -16.38
C LEU A 489 -7.15 13.21 -17.29
N HIS A 490 -6.36 12.15 -17.30
CA HIS A 490 -5.15 12.07 -18.13
C HIS A 490 -5.49 12.07 -19.63
N ASN A 491 -6.57 11.42 -20.06
CA ASN A 491 -7.01 11.43 -21.45
C ASN A 491 -7.52 12.80 -21.89
N GLU A 492 -8.29 13.51 -21.05
CA GLU A 492 -8.73 14.87 -21.36
C GLU A 492 -7.54 15.84 -21.37
N ARG A 493 -6.57 15.68 -20.44
CA ARG A 493 -5.36 16.51 -20.40
C ARG A 493 -4.48 16.36 -21.65
N ARG A 494 -4.49 15.21 -22.31
CA ARG A 494 -3.82 15.03 -23.63
C ARG A 494 -4.38 15.97 -24.70
N LYS A 495 -5.67 16.35 -24.60
CA LYS A 495 -6.34 17.25 -25.54
C LYS A 495 -6.07 18.73 -25.25
N GLY A 496 -5.76 19.09 -24.00
CA GLY A 496 -5.50 20.46 -23.56
C GLY A 496 -5.38 20.56 -22.03
N GLU A 497 -5.05 21.75 -21.54
CA GLU A 497 -5.04 22.04 -20.11
C GLU A 497 -6.48 22.10 -19.59
N LEU A 498 -6.71 21.54 -18.39
CA LEU A 498 -8.01 21.48 -17.75
C LEU A 498 -8.15 22.58 -16.70
N THR A 499 -9.30 23.24 -16.66
CA THR A 499 -9.64 24.11 -15.53
C THR A 499 -9.93 23.29 -14.28
N ALA A 500 -9.85 23.92 -13.10
CA ALA A 500 -10.22 23.28 -11.85
C ALA A 500 -11.67 22.78 -11.86
N ASP A 501 -12.58 23.53 -12.47
CA ASP A 501 -13.99 23.16 -12.59
C ASP A 501 -14.17 21.92 -13.48
N GLN A 502 -13.47 21.84 -14.62
CA GLN A 502 -13.50 20.66 -15.48
C GLN A 502 -12.98 19.40 -14.76
N ILE A 503 -11.93 19.55 -13.95
CA ILE A 503 -11.43 18.43 -13.12
C ILE A 503 -12.50 18.04 -12.09
N GLY A 504 -13.14 19.03 -11.45
CA GLY A 504 -14.23 18.82 -10.50
C GLY A 504 -15.45 18.11 -11.12
N GLU A 505 -15.83 18.46 -12.35
CA GLU A 505 -16.92 17.79 -13.08
C GLU A 505 -16.59 16.31 -13.36
N LEU A 506 -15.37 16.01 -13.79
CA LEU A 506 -14.91 14.63 -13.98
C LEU A 506 -14.97 13.85 -12.67
N TRP A 507 -14.54 14.47 -11.56
CA TRP A 507 -14.59 13.87 -10.23
C TRP A 507 -16.02 13.57 -9.78
N ILE A 508 -16.92 14.56 -9.85
CA ILE A 508 -18.32 14.39 -9.44
C ILE A 508 -19.00 13.27 -10.23
N SER A 509 -18.80 13.25 -11.56
CA SER A 509 -19.36 12.19 -12.43
C SER A 509 -19.00 10.77 -11.95
N GLU A 510 -17.75 10.53 -11.58
CA GLU A 510 -17.30 9.21 -11.08
C GLU A 510 -17.83 8.91 -9.67
N GLN A 511 -17.92 9.94 -8.81
CA GLN A 511 -18.44 9.76 -7.46
C GLN A 511 -19.95 9.49 -7.47
N GLU A 512 -20.74 10.18 -8.26
CA GLU A 512 -22.18 9.94 -8.41
C GLU A 512 -22.46 8.53 -8.94
N GLU A 513 -21.71 8.08 -9.96
CA GLU A 513 -21.86 6.75 -10.51
C GLU A 513 -21.53 5.67 -9.48
N SER A 514 -20.44 5.82 -8.73
CA SER A 514 -19.95 4.78 -7.80
C SER A 514 -20.72 4.74 -6.48
N LEU A 515 -21.15 5.89 -5.96
CA LEU A 515 -21.83 5.99 -4.66
C LEU A 515 -23.34 5.81 -4.77
N GLY A 516 -23.93 6.22 -5.90
CA GLY A 516 -25.36 6.10 -6.17
C GLY A 516 -26.24 7.12 -5.46
N PRO A 517 -27.55 7.05 -5.68
CA PRO A 517 -28.50 8.09 -5.27
C PRO A 517 -28.75 8.20 -3.76
N ALA A 518 -28.26 7.24 -2.98
CA ALA A 518 -28.39 7.26 -1.53
C ALA A 518 -27.30 8.11 -0.83
N ILE A 519 -26.36 8.69 -1.58
CA ILE A 519 -25.37 9.65 -1.09
C ILE A 519 -25.58 10.98 -1.79
N GLU A 520 -25.84 12.03 -1.02
CA GLU A 520 -25.88 13.41 -1.52
C GLU A 520 -24.48 14.03 -1.43
N LEU A 521 -23.90 14.38 -2.58
CA LEU A 521 -22.64 15.11 -2.64
C LEU A 521 -22.91 16.58 -2.28
N GLY A 522 -22.25 17.06 -1.22
CA GLY A 522 -22.45 18.41 -0.69
C GLY A 522 -21.62 19.46 -1.39
N VAL A 523 -21.76 20.70 -0.92
CA VAL A 523 -20.99 21.86 -1.38
C VAL A 523 -19.48 21.57 -1.23
N ASN A 524 -18.71 21.98 -2.23
CA ASN A 524 -17.25 21.83 -2.32
C ASN A 524 -16.74 20.38 -2.45
N TYR A 525 -17.60 19.37 -2.61
CA TYR A 525 -17.16 18.00 -2.84
C TYR A 525 -16.44 17.82 -4.20
N ASP A 526 -16.70 18.71 -5.13
CA ASP A 526 -16.02 18.82 -6.43
C ASP A 526 -14.51 19.14 -6.30
N ALA A 527 -14.04 19.57 -5.11
CA ALA A 527 -12.63 19.80 -4.82
C ALA A 527 -11.92 18.60 -4.16
N TYR A 528 -12.64 17.54 -3.77
CA TYR A 528 -12.08 16.41 -2.99
C TYR A 528 -11.07 15.55 -3.75
N TRP A 529 -10.94 15.67 -5.05
CA TRP A 529 -9.85 15.05 -5.81
C TRP A 529 -8.48 15.61 -5.41
N ALA A 530 -8.45 16.87 -4.96
CA ALA A 530 -7.23 17.65 -4.74
C ALA A 530 -6.36 17.14 -3.57
N TYR A 531 -6.93 16.37 -2.61
CA TYR A 531 -6.17 15.88 -1.47
C TYR A 531 -5.69 14.43 -1.62
N ILE A 532 -5.99 13.75 -2.72
CA ILE A 532 -5.66 12.33 -2.92
C ILE A 532 -4.19 12.19 -3.35
N PRO A 533 -3.29 11.72 -2.47
CA PRO A 533 -1.87 11.70 -2.77
C PRO A 533 -1.51 10.73 -3.90
N HIS A 534 -2.29 9.67 -4.10
CA HIS A 534 -2.06 8.68 -5.15
C HIS A 534 -2.04 9.30 -6.55
N PHE A 535 -2.90 10.28 -6.83
CA PHE A 535 -2.97 10.95 -8.13
C PHE A 535 -1.72 11.77 -8.46
N VAL A 536 -0.95 12.10 -7.42
CA VAL A 536 0.29 12.90 -7.52
C VAL A 536 1.52 12.00 -7.49
N HIS A 537 1.63 11.13 -6.48
CA HIS A 537 2.83 10.32 -6.24
C HIS A 537 2.88 9.01 -7.04
N SER A 538 1.73 8.42 -7.33
CA SER A 538 1.65 7.07 -7.91
C SER A 538 0.48 6.93 -8.87
N PRO A 539 0.49 7.62 -10.02
CA PRO A 539 -0.62 7.58 -10.97
C PRO A 539 -1.01 6.15 -11.34
N PHE A 540 -2.33 5.92 -11.39
CA PHE A 540 -2.96 4.64 -11.71
C PHE A 540 -2.63 3.48 -10.76
N TYR A 541 -2.04 3.75 -9.58
CA TYR A 541 -1.73 2.73 -8.59
C TYR A 541 -3.00 2.08 -8.00
N VAL A 542 -4.04 2.89 -7.81
CA VAL A 542 -5.20 2.60 -6.95
C VAL A 542 -5.98 1.34 -7.33
N TYR A 543 -6.00 0.92 -8.61
CA TYR A 543 -6.67 -0.32 -8.99
C TYR A 543 -6.04 -1.57 -8.36
N ALA A 544 -4.77 -1.51 -7.97
CA ALA A 544 -4.09 -2.64 -7.35
C ALA A 544 -4.73 -3.05 -6.02
N TYR A 545 -5.31 -2.10 -5.29
CA TYR A 545 -6.08 -2.39 -4.07
C TYR A 545 -7.33 -3.23 -4.39
N ALA A 546 -8.12 -2.78 -5.37
CA ALA A 546 -9.31 -3.51 -5.79
C ALA A 546 -8.95 -4.87 -6.40
N PHE A 547 -7.82 -4.93 -7.14
CA PHE A 547 -7.31 -6.17 -7.71
C PHE A 547 -7.01 -7.19 -6.61
N GLY A 548 -6.21 -6.81 -5.61
CA GLY A 548 -5.84 -7.67 -4.50
C GLY A 548 -7.04 -8.15 -3.70
N ASP A 549 -7.93 -7.24 -3.30
CA ASP A 549 -9.12 -7.59 -2.52
C ASP A 549 -10.08 -8.52 -3.29
N CYS A 550 -10.40 -8.20 -4.54
CA CYS A 550 -11.28 -9.06 -5.36
C CYS A 550 -10.65 -10.42 -5.68
N LEU A 551 -9.33 -10.48 -5.93
CA LEU A 551 -8.61 -11.74 -6.15
C LEU A 551 -8.71 -12.63 -4.91
N VAL A 552 -8.43 -12.07 -3.74
CA VAL A 552 -8.48 -12.82 -2.48
C VAL A 552 -9.88 -13.28 -2.16
N ASN A 553 -10.89 -12.43 -2.35
CA ASN A 553 -12.27 -12.81 -2.13
C ASN A 553 -12.72 -13.91 -3.12
N SER A 554 -12.22 -13.90 -4.34
CA SER A 554 -12.45 -14.98 -5.31
C SER A 554 -11.80 -16.30 -4.87
N LEU A 555 -10.55 -16.26 -4.40
CA LEU A 555 -9.87 -17.43 -3.83
C LEU A 555 -10.62 -17.96 -2.59
N TYR A 556 -11.09 -17.06 -1.72
CA TYR A 556 -11.85 -17.44 -0.54
C TYR A 556 -13.21 -18.06 -0.91
N GLY A 557 -13.88 -17.55 -1.94
CA GLY A 557 -15.10 -18.16 -2.48
C GLY A 557 -14.87 -19.59 -3.00
N VAL A 558 -13.76 -19.84 -3.71
CA VAL A 558 -13.35 -21.19 -4.11
C VAL A 558 -13.06 -22.08 -2.90
N TYR A 559 -12.36 -21.55 -1.88
CA TYR A 559 -12.11 -22.29 -0.64
C TYR A 559 -13.40 -22.72 0.07
N GLN A 560 -14.43 -21.88 0.12
CA GLN A 560 -15.71 -22.22 0.71
C GLN A 560 -16.42 -23.37 -0.03
N GLY A 561 -16.28 -23.43 -1.37
CA GLY A 561 -16.89 -24.44 -2.22
C GLY A 561 -16.11 -25.76 -2.31
N ALA A 562 -14.77 -25.73 -2.19
CA ALA A 562 -13.90 -26.90 -2.40
C ALA A 562 -12.67 -26.82 -1.50
N ARG A 563 -12.78 -27.30 -0.26
CA ARG A 563 -11.72 -27.21 0.75
C ARG A 563 -10.58 -28.20 0.54
N GLU A 564 -10.85 -29.36 -0.03
CA GLU A 564 -9.87 -30.44 -0.18
C GLU A 564 -8.69 -30.00 -1.07
N GLY A 565 -7.46 -30.11 -0.54
CA GLY A 565 -6.23 -29.73 -1.22
C GLY A 565 -6.09 -28.23 -1.52
N PHE A 566 -7.01 -27.38 -1.03
CA PHE A 566 -6.93 -25.94 -1.28
C PHE A 566 -5.75 -25.31 -0.54
N ALA A 567 -5.56 -25.65 0.74
CA ALA A 567 -4.50 -25.06 1.56
C ALA A 567 -3.10 -25.33 0.99
N GLU A 568 -2.86 -26.55 0.50
CA GLU A 568 -1.60 -26.94 -0.12
C GLU A 568 -1.33 -26.14 -1.40
N ARG A 569 -2.33 -26.02 -2.28
CA ARG A 569 -2.22 -25.20 -3.51
C ARG A 569 -1.98 -23.71 -3.17
N TYR A 570 -2.66 -23.23 -2.14
CA TYR A 570 -2.53 -21.86 -1.69
C TYR A 570 -1.14 -21.55 -1.12
N LEU A 571 -0.60 -22.41 -0.26
CA LEU A 571 0.77 -22.26 0.25
C LEU A 571 1.80 -22.37 -0.88
N ALA A 572 1.61 -23.26 -1.86
CA ALA A 572 2.46 -23.35 -3.04
C ALA A 572 2.42 -22.06 -3.88
N MET A 573 1.25 -21.41 -3.98
CA MET A 573 1.11 -20.10 -4.63
C MET A 573 1.90 -19.02 -3.89
N LEU A 574 1.79 -18.93 -2.56
CA LEU A 574 2.54 -17.98 -1.76
C LEU A 574 4.05 -18.21 -1.83
N SER A 575 4.46 -19.48 -1.81
CA SER A 575 5.89 -19.86 -1.90
C SER A 575 6.53 -19.49 -3.23
N ALA A 576 5.74 -19.26 -4.28
CA ALA A 576 6.25 -18.88 -5.58
C ALA A 576 6.87 -17.47 -5.62
N GLY A 577 6.48 -16.56 -4.69
CA GLY A 577 6.98 -15.18 -4.70
C GLY A 577 6.80 -14.51 -6.06
N GLY A 578 7.88 -13.95 -6.62
CA GLY A 578 7.92 -13.33 -7.95
C GLY A 578 8.25 -14.27 -9.10
N THR A 579 8.33 -15.60 -8.87
CA THR A 579 8.80 -16.56 -9.90
C THR A 579 7.75 -16.95 -10.94
N LYS A 580 6.48 -16.62 -10.72
CA LYS A 580 5.38 -17.00 -11.61
C LYS A 580 4.47 -15.82 -11.90
N HIS A 581 3.89 -15.88 -13.09
CA HIS A 581 2.86 -14.95 -13.51
C HIS A 581 1.52 -15.26 -12.82
N HIS A 582 0.65 -14.24 -12.63
CA HIS A 582 -0.65 -14.44 -11.97
C HIS A 582 -1.50 -15.54 -12.63
N SER A 583 -1.45 -15.68 -13.96
CA SER A 583 -2.19 -16.75 -14.68
C SER A 583 -1.74 -18.15 -14.29
N GLU A 584 -0.43 -18.37 -14.09
CA GLU A 584 0.13 -19.65 -13.64
C GLU A 584 -0.22 -19.95 -12.18
N LEU A 585 -0.31 -18.89 -11.36
CA LEU A 585 -0.66 -19.01 -9.94
C LEU A 585 -2.15 -19.27 -9.71
N LEU A 586 -3.02 -18.76 -10.58
CA LEU A 586 -4.48 -18.95 -10.49
C LEU A 586 -4.98 -20.23 -11.18
N ALA A 587 -4.25 -20.74 -12.17
CA ALA A 587 -4.66 -21.94 -12.91
C ALA A 587 -4.92 -23.18 -12.02
N PRO A 588 -4.13 -23.48 -10.96
CA PRO A 588 -4.43 -24.60 -10.05
C PRO A 588 -5.76 -24.52 -9.32
N PHE A 589 -6.38 -23.34 -9.26
CA PHE A 589 -7.69 -23.09 -8.65
C PHE A 589 -8.81 -23.06 -9.69
N GLY A 590 -8.50 -23.28 -10.97
CA GLY A 590 -9.46 -23.16 -12.07
C GLY A 590 -9.87 -21.73 -12.37
N LEU A 591 -9.03 -20.75 -12.03
CA LEU A 591 -9.30 -19.32 -12.14
C LEU A 591 -8.47 -18.66 -13.23
N ASP A 592 -9.06 -17.68 -13.92
CA ASP A 592 -8.39 -16.83 -14.90
C ASP A 592 -8.85 -15.36 -14.68
N ALA A 593 -7.91 -14.49 -14.37
CA ALA A 593 -8.20 -13.08 -14.10
C ALA A 593 -8.67 -12.29 -15.34
N ARG A 594 -8.51 -12.85 -16.56
CA ARG A 594 -9.09 -12.29 -17.80
C ARG A 594 -10.58 -12.57 -17.95
N ASP A 595 -11.11 -13.59 -17.22
CA ASP A 595 -12.53 -13.90 -17.23
C ASP A 595 -13.28 -12.93 -16.28
N PRO A 596 -14.24 -12.15 -16.77
CA PRO A 596 -15.10 -11.34 -15.91
C PRO A 596 -15.86 -12.16 -14.82
N GLY A 597 -16.06 -13.46 -15.04
CA GLY A 597 -16.64 -14.37 -14.06
C GLY A 597 -15.80 -14.53 -12.81
N PHE A 598 -14.48 -14.51 -12.95
CA PHE A 598 -13.54 -14.54 -11.84
C PHE A 598 -13.77 -13.39 -10.83
N TRP A 599 -13.86 -12.16 -11.32
CA TRP A 599 -14.07 -10.97 -10.50
C TRP A 599 -15.45 -10.98 -9.82
N LYS A 600 -16.46 -11.56 -10.49
CA LYS A 600 -17.81 -11.69 -9.92
C LYS A 600 -17.84 -12.57 -8.66
N ILE A 601 -16.98 -13.58 -8.56
CA ILE A 601 -16.90 -14.44 -7.35
C ILE A 601 -16.59 -13.58 -6.12
N GLY A 602 -15.52 -12.76 -6.20
CA GLY A 602 -15.14 -11.88 -5.10
C GLY A 602 -16.18 -10.80 -4.79
N LEU A 603 -16.78 -10.20 -5.83
CA LEU A 603 -17.84 -9.20 -5.65
C LEU A 603 -19.13 -9.78 -5.03
N ASN A 604 -19.46 -11.04 -5.33
CA ASN A 604 -20.62 -11.71 -4.73
C ASN A 604 -20.45 -11.89 -3.22
N MET A 605 -19.24 -12.08 -2.71
CA MET A 605 -19.00 -12.13 -1.26
C MET A 605 -19.39 -10.84 -0.55
N ILE A 606 -19.11 -9.68 -1.17
CA ILE A 606 -19.54 -8.37 -0.62
C ILE A 606 -21.07 -8.30 -0.65
N GLU A 607 -21.71 -8.74 -1.73
CA GLU A 607 -23.16 -8.77 -1.88
C GLU A 607 -23.83 -9.67 -0.84
N GLU A 608 -23.25 -10.84 -0.56
CA GLU A 608 -23.73 -11.76 0.49
C GLU A 608 -23.68 -11.10 1.88
N MET A 609 -22.58 -10.42 2.21
CA MET A 609 -22.47 -9.68 3.48
C MET A 609 -23.51 -8.57 3.60
N ILE A 610 -23.83 -7.87 2.51
CA ILE A 610 -24.90 -6.86 2.47
C ILE A 610 -26.27 -7.55 2.68
N SER A 611 -26.50 -8.71 2.08
CA SER A 611 -27.73 -9.50 2.26
C SER A 611 -27.88 -9.99 3.71
N ASP A 612 -26.78 -10.41 4.34
CA ASP A 612 -26.77 -10.78 5.76
C ASP A 612 -27.15 -9.57 6.65
N LEU A 613 -26.64 -8.38 6.35
CA LEU A 613 -27.00 -7.14 7.06
C LEU A 613 -28.49 -6.81 6.92
N GLU A 614 -29.06 -6.95 5.72
CA GLU A 614 -30.49 -6.76 5.49
C GLU A 614 -31.33 -7.80 6.26
N GLY A 615 -30.87 -9.06 6.32
CA GLY A 615 -31.52 -10.13 7.09
C GLY A 615 -31.48 -9.93 8.62
N MET A 616 -30.63 -9.03 9.12
CA MET A 616 -30.60 -8.64 10.53
C MET A 616 -31.57 -7.50 10.86
N GLU A 617 -32.19 -6.86 9.86
CA GLU A 617 -33.18 -5.82 10.10
C GLU A 617 -34.40 -6.38 10.84
N GLY A 618 -34.89 -5.66 11.85
CA GLY A 618 -36.00 -6.07 12.69
C GLY A 618 -35.66 -7.10 13.79
N LYS A 619 -34.40 -7.58 13.86
CA LYS A 619 -33.91 -8.49 14.92
C LYS A 619 -33.02 -7.78 15.94
N VAL A 620 -32.83 -6.47 15.78
CA VAL A 620 -31.92 -5.64 16.59
C VAL A 620 -32.70 -4.60 17.38
#